data_083d8307657c1e5bb1d00c43fa9315ef
#
_entry.id   083d8307657c1e5bb1d00c43fa9315ef
#
_cell.length_a   1.000
_cell.length_b   1.000
_cell.length_c   1.000
_cell.angle_alpha   90.00
_cell.angle_beta   90.00
_cell.angle_gamma   90.00
#
_symmetry.space_group_name_H-M   'P 1'
#
loop_
_entity.id
_entity.type
_entity.pdbx_description
1 polymer ?
#
loop_
_entity_poly.entity_id
_entity_poly.type
_entity_poly.pdbx_seq_one_letter_code
_entity_poly.pdbx_strand_id
1 'polypeptide(L)'
;MYKRQVQGNSAVEQWTNLESLNVLEERFGVQKTQELIKQYESNWITEWDIQNISAMGCNVIRVPFWYRNFMSTPEGAWLSENPDENPGFQRLDWLIEMAEKYGLYVVLDMHGCPGGQSTDHCSGSARKSELFTNIVYQDAMERLWIEIASRYKESPAVAAYDIMNEPQINGEIESVDEDPRNQLYDRMIKAIRKVDPNHILMLEGIWSLSALPDPNEAGWNNVVYEVHPYGITDTDSECEKYKQYNQSHDVPVY
;
A
#
# COMPACT_ATOMS: atom_id res chain seq x y z
N MET A 1 6.66 -1.67 -5.63
CA MET A 1 8.00 -1.29 -6.07
C MET A 1 8.08 -0.81 -7.52
N TYR A 2 6.96 -0.40 -8.09
CA TYR A 2 6.85 0.09 -9.47
C TYR A 2 6.83 1.62 -9.56
N LYS A 3 7.23 2.34 -8.55
CA LYS A 3 7.14 3.79 -8.48
C LYS A 3 8.30 4.56 -9.08
N ARG A 4 8.87 4.15 -10.18
CA ARG A 4 9.27 5.14 -11.16
C ARG A 4 8.60 4.76 -12.46
N GLN A 5 7.46 5.36 -12.64
CA GLN A 5 6.99 5.69 -13.97
C GLN A 5 8.19 6.07 -14.81
N VAL A 6 8.25 5.56 -16.00
CA VAL A 6 8.98 6.25 -17.06
C VAL A 6 8.27 7.61 -17.16
N GLN A 7 8.67 8.56 -16.31
CA GLN A 7 8.25 9.95 -16.42
C GLN A 7 8.81 10.46 -17.73
N GLY A 8 8.03 10.29 -18.78
CA GLY A 8 8.16 11.05 -19.99
C GLY A 8 7.92 12.51 -19.61
N ASN A 9 8.73 13.40 -20.18
CA ASN A 9 8.68 14.83 -19.98
C ASN A 9 7.24 15.38 -19.97
N SER A 10 7.03 16.33 -19.12
CA SER A 10 5.94 17.19 -18.69
C SER A 10 4.76 17.56 -19.63
N ALA A 11 4.58 16.92 -20.74
CA ALA A 11 3.45 17.11 -21.66
C ALA A 11 2.84 15.79 -22.14
N VAL A 12 3.35 14.64 -21.66
CA VAL A 12 2.86 13.32 -22.04
C VAL A 12 1.95 12.82 -20.94
N GLU A 13 0.83 12.25 -21.32
CA GLU A 13 -0.07 11.54 -20.40
C GLU A 13 0.73 10.61 -19.47
N GLN A 14 0.51 10.76 -18.17
CA GLN A 14 1.12 9.86 -17.19
C GLN A 14 0.43 8.50 -17.30
N TRP A 15 1.15 7.50 -17.76
CA TRP A 15 0.63 6.15 -17.83
C TRP A 15 0.63 5.52 -16.44
N THR A 16 -0.43 4.80 -16.15
CA THR A 16 -0.49 3.93 -14.98
C THR A 16 0.37 2.68 -15.18
N ASN A 17 0.63 1.94 -14.11
CA ASN A 17 1.39 0.69 -14.20
C ASN A 17 0.69 -0.33 -15.12
N LEU A 18 -0.65 -0.42 -15.05
CA LEU A 18 -1.41 -1.34 -15.88
C LEU A 18 -1.36 -0.97 -17.36
N GLU A 19 -1.47 0.31 -17.69
CA GLU A 19 -1.32 0.79 -19.08
C GLU A 19 0.08 0.47 -19.62
N SER A 20 1.11 0.71 -18.82
CA SER A 20 2.49 0.39 -19.18
C SER A 20 2.71 -1.12 -19.38
N LEU A 21 2.14 -1.93 -18.49
CA LEU A 21 2.20 -3.39 -18.60
C LEU A 21 1.53 -3.89 -19.87
N ASN A 22 0.33 -3.41 -20.17
CA ASN A 22 -0.42 -3.79 -21.36
C ASN A 22 0.37 -3.47 -22.67
N VAL A 23 1.00 -2.30 -22.72
CA VAL A 23 1.85 -1.91 -23.87
C VAL A 23 3.07 -2.82 -24.01
N LEU A 24 3.69 -3.21 -22.89
CA LEU A 24 4.82 -4.14 -22.94
C LEU A 24 4.37 -5.54 -23.35
N GLU A 25 3.24 -6.02 -22.87
CA GLU A 25 2.67 -7.32 -23.23
C GLU A 25 2.24 -7.36 -24.71
N GLU A 26 1.64 -6.28 -25.21
CA GLU A 26 1.30 -6.16 -26.63
C GLU A 26 2.55 -6.18 -27.52
N ARG A 27 3.64 -5.53 -27.07
CA ARG A 27 4.88 -5.41 -27.86
C ARG A 27 5.75 -6.66 -27.82
N PHE A 28 5.87 -7.30 -26.68
CA PHE A 28 6.83 -8.39 -26.44
C PHE A 28 6.20 -9.73 -26.15
N GLY A 29 4.89 -9.78 -25.94
CA GLY A 29 4.15 -10.93 -25.41
C GLY A 29 4.29 -11.06 -23.88
N VAL A 30 3.33 -11.73 -23.27
CA VAL A 30 3.21 -11.86 -21.78
C VAL A 30 4.47 -12.45 -21.16
N GLN A 31 4.97 -13.60 -21.69
CA GLN A 31 6.13 -14.29 -21.13
C GLN A 31 7.39 -13.41 -21.15
N LYS A 32 7.66 -12.75 -22.28
CA LYS A 32 8.86 -11.89 -22.38
C LYS A 32 8.74 -10.66 -21.51
N THR A 33 7.56 -10.09 -21.39
CA THR A 33 7.28 -8.98 -20.47
C THR A 33 7.56 -9.38 -19.02
N GLN A 34 7.10 -10.55 -18.58
CA GLN A 34 7.37 -11.07 -17.23
C GLN A 34 8.88 -11.26 -16.98
N GLU A 35 9.62 -11.79 -17.94
CA GLU A 35 11.08 -11.92 -17.84
C GLU A 35 11.77 -10.55 -17.68
N LEU A 36 11.35 -9.55 -18.46
CA LEU A 36 11.89 -8.20 -18.42
C LEU A 36 11.59 -7.51 -17.09
N ILE A 37 10.36 -7.64 -16.61
CA ILE A 37 9.93 -7.09 -15.31
C ILE A 37 10.74 -7.74 -14.18
N LYS A 38 10.87 -9.06 -14.17
CA LYS A 38 11.68 -9.77 -13.18
C LYS A 38 13.14 -9.29 -13.17
N GLN A 39 13.73 -9.07 -14.35
CA GLN A 39 15.09 -8.53 -14.44
C GLN A 39 15.17 -7.09 -13.91
N TYR A 40 14.20 -6.26 -14.24
CA TYR A 40 14.12 -4.89 -13.73
C TYR A 40 14.02 -4.89 -12.20
N GLU A 41 13.07 -5.61 -11.63
CA GLU A 41 12.83 -5.68 -10.19
C GLU A 41 14.04 -6.21 -9.42
N SER A 42 14.72 -7.22 -9.95
CA SER A 42 15.89 -7.82 -9.31
C SER A 42 17.09 -6.88 -9.23
N ASN A 43 17.15 -5.86 -10.11
CA ASN A 43 18.27 -4.94 -10.18
C ASN A 43 17.92 -3.52 -9.71
N TRP A 44 16.63 -3.22 -9.48
CA TRP A 44 16.18 -1.87 -9.11
C TRP A 44 16.44 -1.55 -7.65
N ILE A 45 16.09 -2.48 -6.75
CA ILE A 45 16.44 -2.42 -5.33
C ILE A 45 17.24 -3.66 -5.00
N THR A 46 18.43 -3.46 -4.51
CA THR A 46 19.40 -4.51 -4.18
C THR A 46 19.79 -4.42 -2.71
N GLU A 47 20.55 -5.38 -2.23
CA GLU A 47 21.10 -5.36 -0.88
C GLU A 47 21.93 -4.10 -0.63
N TRP A 48 22.64 -3.61 -1.65
CA TRP A 48 23.42 -2.37 -1.57
C TRP A 48 22.54 -1.15 -1.23
N ASP A 49 21.33 -1.08 -1.78
CA ASP A 49 20.40 0.03 -1.50
C ASP A 49 19.92 -0.03 -0.04
N ILE A 50 19.55 -1.21 0.46
CA ILE A 50 19.10 -1.40 1.85
C ILE A 50 20.22 -1.07 2.84
N GLN A 51 21.44 -1.52 2.54
CA GLN A 51 22.63 -1.20 3.34
C GLN A 51 22.87 0.31 3.42
N ASN A 52 22.76 1.02 2.29
CA ASN A 52 22.97 2.47 2.26
C ASN A 52 21.87 3.23 3.01
N ILE A 53 20.61 2.80 2.91
CA ILE A 53 19.51 3.41 3.67
C ILE A 53 19.79 3.31 5.18
N SER A 54 20.20 2.15 5.66
CA SER A 54 20.62 1.97 7.06
C SER A 54 21.84 2.83 7.41
N ALA A 55 22.85 2.85 6.54
CA ALA A 55 24.06 3.66 6.76
C ALA A 55 23.80 5.19 6.80
N MET A 56 22.74 5.66 6.16
CA MET A 56 22.27 7.06 6.24
C MET A 56 21.55 7.38 7.56
N GLY A 57 21.34 6.39 8.44
CA GLY A 57 20.67 6.57 9.73
C GLY A 57 19.16 6.43 9.68
N CYS A 58 18.59 5.95 8.57
CA CYS A 58 17.19 5.56 8.54
C CYS A 58 16.99 4.30 9.37
N ASN A 59 15.84 4.19 10.02
CA ASN A 59 15.45 3.01 10.80
C ASN A 59 14.17 2.34 10.31
N VAL A 60 13.49 2.92 9.32
CA VAL A 60 12.27 2.39 8.73
C VAL A 60 12.26 2.66 7.22
N ILE A 61 11.68 1.72 6.47
CA ILE A 61 11.38 1.86 5.05
C ILE A 61 9.91 1.57 4.80
N ARG A 62 9.24 2.44 4.06
CA ARG A 62 7.90 2.20 3.52
C ARG A 62 8.05 1.55 2.15
N VAL A 63 7.41 0.41 1.96
CA VAL A 63 7.58 -0.47 0.80
C VAL A 63 6.28 -0.55 0.02
N PRO A 64 6.11 0.28 -1.01
CA PRO A 64 4.94 0.22 -1.85
C PRO A 64 4.93 -1.04 -2.72
N PHE A 65 3.82 -1.76 -2.69
CA PHE A 65 3.57 -2.88 -3.58
C PHE A 65 2.23 -2.73 -4.30
N TRP A 66 2.09 -3.44 -5.42
CA TRP A 66 0.88 -3.51 -6.20
C TRP A 66 0.28 -4.91 -6.12
N TYR A 67 -1.05 -5.04 -6.06
CA TYR A 67 -1.68 -6.37 -6.00
C TYR A 67 -1.21 -7.30 -7.13
N ARG A 68 -0.86 -6.75 -8.31
CA ARG A 68 -0.34 -7.49 -9.45
C ARG A 68 1.05 -8.12 -9.22
N ASN A 69 1.74 -7.77 -8.16
CA ASN A 69 2.95 -8.48 -7.76
C ASN A 69 2.64 -9.91 -7.27
N PHE A 70 1.40 -10.17 -6.84
CA PHE A 70 0.93 -11.43 -6.25
C PHE A 70 -0.15 -12.12 -7.07
N MET A 71 -1.00 -11.35 -7.73
CA MET A 71 -2.20 -11.80 -8.43
C MET A 71 -2.16 -11.39 -9.90
N SER A 72 -2.64 -12.26 -10.78
CA SER A 72 -2.69 -12.01 -12.23
C SER A 72 -3.89 -11.19 -12.67
N THR A 73 -4.96 -11.14 -11.86
CA THR A 73 -6.19 -10.40 -12.15
C THR A 73 -6.72 -9.67 -10.93
N PRO A 74 -7.53 -8.62 -11.08
CA PRO A 74 -8.11 -7.90 -9.95
C PRO A 74 -9.16 -8.72 -9.18
N GLU A 75 -9.68 -9.80 -9.76
CA GLU A 75 -10.55 -10.76 -9.07
C GLU A 75 -9.77 -11.67 -8.12
N GLY A 76 -8.44 -11.58 -8.14
CA GLY A 76 -7.57 -12.23 -7.18
C GLY A 76 -7.13 -13.64 -7.57
N ALA A 77 -6.96 -13.92 -8.87
CA ALA A 77 -6.27 -15.13 -9.32
C ALA A 77 -4.78 -15.00 -8.98
N TRP A 78 -4.25 -15.91 -8.17
CA TRP A 78 -2.85 -15.89 -7.75
C TRP A 78 -1.88 -16.13 -8.92
N LEU A 79 -0.69 -15.54 -8.87
CA LEU A 79 0.41 -15.88 -9.79
C LEU A 79 0.97 -17.28 -9.52
N SER A 80 0.89 -17.74 -8.29
CA SER A 80 1.09 -19.14 -7.88
C SER A 80 0.17 -19.42 -6.69
N GLU A 81 -0.50 -20.58 -6.70
CA GLU A 81 -1.31 -21.04 -5.57
C GLU A 81 -0.45 -21.46 -4.37
N ASN A 82 0.84 -21.75 -4.59
CA ASN A 82 1.81 -21.95 -3.53
C ASN A 82 2.45 -20.58 -3.19
N PRO A 83 2.20 -20.03 -1.99
CA PRO A 83 2.76 -18.74 -1.58
C PRO A 83 4.30 -18.68 -1.66
N ASP A 84 5.00 -19.77 -1.39
CA ASP A 84 6.46 -19.82 -1.43
C ASP A 84 7.03 -19.76 -2.86
N GLU A 85 6.20 -20.06 -3.86
CA GLU A 85 6.54 -19.94 -5.29
C GLU A 85 6.01 -18.65 -5.91
N ASN A 86 5.19 -17.90 -5.17
CA ASN A 86 4.63 -16.64 -5.65
C ASN A 86 5.72 -15.56 -5.69
N PRO A 87 5.98 -14.94 -6.85
CA PRO A 87 7.07 -13.99 -7.01
C PRO A 87 6.94 -12.76 -6.11
N GLY A 88 5.74 -12.33 -5.79
CA GLY A 88 5.50 -11.21 -4.87
C GLY A 88 5.96 -11.53 -3.46
N PHE A 89 5.59 -12.71 -2.93
CA PHE A 89 6.04 -13.15 -1.61
C PHE A 89 7.54 -13.40 -1.58
N GLN A 90 8.12 -14.06 -2.58
CA GLN A 90 9.57 -14.23 -2.67
C GLN A 90 10.33 -12.90 -2.60
N ARG A 91 9.77 -11.86 -3.21
CA ARG A 91 10.39 -10.53 -3.20
C ARG A 91 10.23 -9.83 -1.85
N LEU A 92 9.07 -9.94 -1.20
CA LEU A 92 8.87 -9.42 0.15
C LEU A 92 9.72 -10.15 1.19
N ASP A 93 9.80 -11.49 1.12
CA ASP A 93 10.64 -12.29 2.02
C ASP A 93 12.09 -11.82 1.98
N TRP A 94 12.64 -11.70 0.77
CA TRP A 94 13.99 -11.20 0.57
C TRP A 94 14.17 -9.79 1.15
N LEU A 95 13.20 -8.90 0.93
CA LEU A 95 13.29 -7.53 1.43
C LEU A 95 13.27 -7.47 2.96
N ILE A 96 12.36 -8.24 3.59
CA ILE A 96 12.23 -8.29 5.05
C ILE A 96 13.49 -8.91 5.67
N GLU A 97 14.05 -9.96 5.08
CA GLU A 97 15.34 -10.53 5.49
C GLU A 97 16.47 -9.49 5.43
N MET A 98 16.54 -8.71 4.34
CA MET A 98 17.54 -7.66 4.21
C MET A 98 17.31 -6.51 5.22
N ALA A 99 16.06 -6.12 5.44
CA ALA A 99 15.72 -5.11 6.44
C ALA A 99 16.14 -5.56 7.85
N GLU A 100 15.82 -6.78 8.24
CA GLU A 100 16.24 -7.37 9.51
C GLU A 100 17.76 -7.39 9.64
N LYS A 101 18.46 -7.84 8.60
CA LYS A 101 19.93 -7.90 8.55
C LYS A 101 20.59 -6.53 8.80
N TYR A 102 19.98 -5.46 8.30
CA TYR A 102 20.50 -4.10 8.39
C TYR A 102 19.83 -3.23 9.47
N GLY A 103 19.00 -3.84 10.33
CA GLY A 103 18.35 -3.16 11.46
C GLY A 103 17.30 -2.13 11.06
N LEU A 104 16.58 -2.39 9.97
CA LEU A 104 15.48 -1.56 9.49
C LEU A 104 14.14 -2.19 9.79
N TYR A 105 13.15 -1.35 10.11
CA TYR A 105 11.75 -1.73 10.12
C TYR A 105 11.12 -1.54 8.75
N VAL A 106 10.05 -2.29 8.47
CA VAL A 106 9.33 -2.27 7.20
C VAL A 106 7.87 -1.92 7.42
N VAL A 107 7.37 -0.92 6.70
CA VAL A 107 5.95 -0.66 6.53
C VAL A 107 5.55 -1.20 5.16
N LEU A 108 4.64 -2.16 5.12
CA LEU A 108 4.13 -2.75 3.88
C LEU A 108 2.93 -1.94 3.39
N ASP A 109 3.10 -1.24 2.28
CA ASP A 109 2.12 -0.32 1.70
C ASP A 109 1.44 -0.92 0.47
N MET A 110 0.12 -1.20 0.55
CA MET A 110 -0.65 -1.56 -0.65
C MET A 110 -0.92 -0.31 -1.48
N HIS A 111 0.02 0.00 -2.35
CA HIS A 111 0.01 1.21 -3.16
C HIS A 111 -0.92 1.15 -4.36
N GLY A 112 -1.27 -0.05 -4.80
CA GLY A 112 -2.23 -0.32 -5.86
C GLY A 112 -3.12 -1.48 -5.51
N CYS A 113 -4.41 -1.19 -5.32
CA CYS A 113 -5.41 -2.16 -4.91
C CYS A 113 -6.11 -2.83 -6.11
N PRO A 114 -6.69 -4.03 -5.94
CA PRO A 114 -7.56 -4.63 -6.95
C PRO A 114 -8.67 -3.68 -7.40
N GLY A 115 -8.85 -3.48 -8.70
CA GLY A 115 -9.83 -2.56 -9.26
C GLY A 115 -9.52 -1.07 -9.11
N GLY A 116 -8.47 -0.72 -8.35
CA GLY A 116 -8.04 0.65 -8.09
C GLY A 116 -8.84 1.38 -7.01
N GLN A 117 -8.12 2.01 -6.09
CA GLN A 117 -8.64 2.83 -5.00
C GLN A 117 -8.76 4.31 -5.37
N SER A 118 -8.31 4.69 -6.55
CA SER A 118 -8.29 6.06 -7.05
C SER A 118 -8.17 6.06 -8.56
N THR A 119 -8.64 7.12 -9.22
CA THR A 119 -8.40 7.35 -10.65
C THR A 119 -7.01 7.92 -10.93
N ASP A 120 -6.26 8.26 -9.91
CA ASP A 120 -4.91 8.77 -10.06
C ASP A 120 -3.94 7.69 -10.54
N HIS A 121 -2.91 8.14 -11.23
CA HIS A 121 -1.91 7.26 -11.82
C HIS A 121 -1.17 6.40 -10.77
N CYS A 122 -1.09 6.87 -9.52
CA CYS A 122 -0.41 6.17 -8.43
C CYS A 122 -1.11 4.86 -8.04
N SER A 123 -2.42 4.71 -8.28
CA SER A 123 -3.16 3.46 -8.02
C SER A 123 -2.76 2.30 -8.95
N GLY A 124 -2.08 2.61 -10.08
CA GLY A 124 -1.66 1.60 -11.05
C GLY A 124 -2.79 0.97 -11.89
N SER A 125 -4.03 1.45 -11.78
CA SER A 125 -5.26 0.76 -12.21
C SER A 125 -5.86 1.26 -13.53
N ALA A 126 -5.08 1.88 -14.42
CA ALA A 126 -5.55 2.44 -15.69
C ALA A 126 -6.70 3.47 -15.49
N ARG A 127 -6.58 4.32 -14.47
CA ARG A 127 -7.54 5.38 -14.11
C ARG A 127 -8.91 4.86 -13.69
N LYS A 128 -8.98 3.62 -13.20
CA LYS A 128 -10.19 3.03 -12.64
C LYS A 128 -10.21 3.17 -11.13
N SER A 129 -11.39 3.37 -10.58
CA SER A 129 -11.64 3.42 -9.14
C SER A 129 -12.87 2.57 -8.84
N GLU A 130 -12.71 1.24 -8.98
CA GLU A 130 -13.80 0.26 -8.88
C GLU A 130 -13.78 -0.50 -7.55
N LEU A 131 -12.73 -0.35 -6.73
CA LEU A 131 -12.56 -1.07 -5.47
C LEU A 131 -13.75 -0.89 -4.52
N PHE A 132 -14.22 0.34 -4.36
CA PHE A 132 -15.27 0.65 -3.38
C PHE A 132 -16.67 0.20 -3.78
N THR A 133 -16.87 -0.14 -5.06
CA THR A 133 -18.17 -0.54 -5.61
C THR A 133 -18.24 -2.00 -6.03
N ASN A 134 -17.10 -2.72 -6.04
CA ASN A 134 -17.03 -4.11 -6.49
C ASN A 134 -16.56 -5.03 -5.37
N ILE A 135 -17.49 -5.82 -4.84
CA ILE A 135 -17.22 -6.76 -3.75
C ILE A 135 -16.15 -7.80 -4.12
N VAL A 136 -16.04 -8.20 -5.40
CA VAL A 136 -15.04 -9.18 -5.83
C VAL A 136 -13.62 -8.63 -5.67
N TYR A 137 -13.43 -7.34 -5.93
CA TYR A 137 -12.12 -6.68 -5.73
C TYR A 137 -11.80 -6.48 -4.25
N GLN A 138 -12.82 -6.17 -3.43
CA GLN A 138 -12.65 -6.11 -1.98
C GLN A 138 -12.30 -7.48 -1.39
N ASP A 139 -12.92 -8.56 -1.88
CA ASP A 139 -12.60 -9.94 -1.48
C ASP A 139 -11.16 -10.32 -1.86
N ALA A 140 -10.70 -9.90 -3.04
CA ALA A 140 -9.33 -10.11 -3.48
C ALA A 140 -8.32 -9.35 -2.59
N MET A 141 -8.62 -8.11 -2.24
CA MET A 141 -7.81 -7.29 -1.33
C MET A 141 -7.73 -7.93 0.07
N GLU A 142 -8.87 -8.37 0.61
CA GLU A 142 -8.93 -9.04 1.91
C GLU A 142 -8.09 -10.31 1.93
N ARG A 143 -8.21 -11.18 0.91
CA ARG A 143 -7.40 -12.40 0.80
C ARG A 143 -5.90 -12.10 0.76
N LEU A 144 -5.50 -11.07 0.02
CA LEU A 144 -4.09 -10.69 -0.06
C LEU A 144 -3.57 -10.19 1.30
N TRP A 145 -4.32 -9.35 2.00
CA TRP A 145 -3.93 -8.89 3.33
C TRP A 145 -3.89 -10.01 4.37
N ILE A 146 -4.85 -10.94 4.34
CA ILE A 146 -4.83 -12.12 5.22
C ILE A 146 -3.56 -12.96 4.98
N GLU A 147 -3.19 -13.17 3.73
CA GLU A 147 -1.98 -13.95 3.39
C GLU A 147 -0.71 -13.22 3.83
N ILE A 148 -0.60 -11.91 3.57
CA ILE A 148 0.53 -11.08 4.02
C ILE A 148 0.62 -11.11 5.55
N ALA A 149 -0.47 -10.83 6.25
CA ALA A 149 -0.49 -10.80 7.70
C ALA A 149 -0.18 -12.17 8.32
N SER A 150 -0.74 -13.26 7.76
CA SER A 150 -0.44 -14.63 8.22
C SER A 150 1.03 -14.98 8.08
N ARG A 151 1.66 -14.54 6.99
CA ARG A 151 3.07 -14.81 6.68
C ARG A 151 4.02 -14.05 7.59
N TYR A 152 3.71 -12.79 7.90
CA TYR A 152 4.66 -11.90 8.57
C TYR A 152 4.31 -11.56 10.03
N LYS A 153 3.24 -12.09 10.61
CA LYS A 153 2.79 -11.81 11.98
C LYS A 153 3.84 -12.05 13.09
N GLU A 154 4.83 -12.88 12.84
CA GLU A 154 5.93 -13.14 13.77
C GLU A 154 7.23 -12.41 13.39
N SER A 155 7.24 -11.60 12.34
CA SER A 155 8.43 -10.91 11.90
C SER A 155 8.63 -9.60 12.68
N PRO A 156 9.70 -9.49 13.49
CA PRO A 156 9.96 -8.27 14.24
C PRO A 156 10.43 -7.11 13.33
N ALA A 157 10.81 -7.39 12.09
CA ALA A 157 11.21 -6.37 11.13
C ALA A 157 10.00 -5.68 10.48
N VAL A 158 8.83 -6.33 10.42
CA VAL A 158 7.61 -5.69 9.93
C VAL A 158 7.03 -4.84 11.05
N ALA A 159 6.92 -3.53 10.84
CA ALA A 159 6.37 -2.59 11.81
C ALA A 159 4.86 -2.39 11.63
N ALA A 160 4.42 -2.26 10.38
CA ALA A 160 3.03 -1.92 10.09
C ALA A 160 2.57 -2.44 8.71
N TYR A 161 1.27 -2.58 8.59
CA TYR A 161 0.55 -2.76 7.33
C TYR A 161 -0.18 -1.46 7.00
N ASP A 162 0.25 -0.79 5.95
CA ASP A 162 -0.40 0.37 5.38
C ASP A 162 -1.43 -0.12 4.36
N ILE A 163 -2.68 -0.05 4.78
CA ILE A 163 -3.77 -0.82 4.19
C ILE A 163 -4.07 -0.39 2.77
N MET A 164 -3.97 0.90 2.48
CA MET A 164 -4.38 1.42 1.18
C MET A 164 -3.86 2.84 0.97
N ASN A 165 -2.94 3.03 0.01
CA ASN A 165 -2.39 4.34 -0.31
C ASN A 165 -3.39 5.24 -1.06
N GLU A 166 -3.53 6.47 -0.62
CA GLU A 166 -4.29 7.56 -1.27
C GLU A 166 -5.68 7.14 -1.80
N PRO A 167 -6.56 6.58 -0.94
CA PRO A 167 -7.87 6.14 -1.38
C PRO A 167 -8.80 7.33 -1.66
N GLN A 168 -9.28 7.45 -2.89
CA GLN A 168 -10.16 8.53 -3.32
C GLN A 168 -11.49 7.99 -3.82
N ILE A 169 -12.58 8.62 -3.40
CA ILE A 169 -13.92 8.30 -3.85
C ILE A 169 -14.41 9.41 -4.77
N ASN A 170 -15.08 9.02 -5.83
CA ASN A 170 -15.80 9.93 -6.70
C ASN A 170 -17.21 10.12 -6.14
N GLY A 171 -17.53 11.32 -5.64
CA GLY A 171 -18.86 11.66 -5.13
C GLY A 171 -18.85 12.38 -3.79
N GLU A 172 -20.00 12.81 -3.36
CA GLU A 172 -20.21 13.39 -2.05
C GLU A 172 -20.34 12.30 -0.99
N ILE A 173 -19.71 12.50 0.15
CA ILE A 173 -19.77 11.60 1.31
C ILE A 173 -20.65 12.28 2.34
N GLU A 174 -21.75 11.64 2.73
CA GLU A 174 -22.73 12.21 3.64
C GLU A 174 -22.22 12.25 5.09
N SER A 175 -21.45 11.22 5.48
CA SER A 175 -20.85 11.15 6.82
C SER A 175 -19.58 10.27 6.81
N VAL A 176 -18.76 10.39 7.85
CA VAL A 176 -17.56 9.58 8.05
C VAL A 176 -17.90 8.09 8.15
N ASP A 177 -19.03 7.73 8.76
CA ASP A 177 -19.45 6.34 8.95
C ASP A 177 -19.98 5.71 7.66
N GLU A 178 -20.54 6.52 6.76
CA GLU A 178 -21.06 6.05 5.46
C GLU A 178 -20.00 6.10 4.36
N ASP A 179 -18.81 6.58 4.69
CA ASP A 179 -17.67 6.61 3.77
C ASP A 179 -17.26 5.17 3.38
N PRO A 180 -17.36 4.79 2.11
CA PRO A 180 -16.97 3.44 1.66
C PRO A 180 -15.51 3.08 1.95
N ARG A 181 -14.63 4.08 2.10
CA ARG A 181 -13.23 3.86 2.52
C ARG A 181 -13.19 3.33 3.95
N ASN A 182 -13.90 3.98 4.86
CA ASN A 182 -13.94 3.62 6.27
C ASN A 182 -14.63 2.27 6.48
N GLN A 183 -15.67 1.97 5.71
CA GLN A 183 -16.30 0.64 5.71
C GLN A 183 -15.32 -0.45 5.24
N LEU A 184 -14.52 -0.15 4.21
CA LEU A 184 -13.49 -1.08 3.73
C LEU A 184 -12.34 -1.21 4.73
N TYR A 185 -11.89 -0.12 5.36
CA TYR A 185 -10.90 -0.17 6.44
C TYR A 185 -11.38 -1.06 7.60
N ASP A 186 -12.61 -0.85 8.07
CA ASP A 186 -13.20 -1.68 9.13
C ASP A 186 -13.22 -3.17 8.76
N ARG A 187 -13.58 -3.49 7.52
CA ARG A 187 -13.53 -4.84 6.98
C ARG A 187 -12.11 -5.41 7.00
N MET A 188 -11.11 -4.67 6.52
CA MET A 188 -9.70 -5.10 6.48
C MET A 188 -9.13 -5.27 7.89
N ILE A 189 -9.38 -4.32 8.78
CA ILE A 189 -8.97 -4.40 10.19
C ILE A 189 -9.51 -5.68 10.83
N LYS A 190 -10.81 -5.94 10.71
CA LYS A 190 -11.44 -7.15 11.26
C LYS A 190 -10.88 -8.44 10.67
N ALA A 191 -10.54 -8.44 9.39
CA ALA A 191 -9.95 -9.60 8.73
C ALA A 191 -8.51 -9.86 9.19
N ILE A 192 -7.67 -8.83 9.18
CA ILE A 192 -6.26 -8.92 9.57
C ILE A 192 -6.13 -9.29 11.05
N ARG A 193 -6.91 -8.68 11.95
CA ARG A 193 -6.85 -8.95 13.41
C ARG A 193 -7.17 -10.39 13.81
N LYS A 194 -7.86 -11.16 12.94
CA LYS A 194 -8.08 -12.60 13.17
C LYS A 194 -6.81 -13.43 13.04
N VAL A 195 -5.84 -12.98 12.26
CA VAL A 195 -4.60 -13.70 11.97
C VAL A 195 -3.38 -13.03 12.58
N ASP A 196 -3.42 -11.72 12.72
CA ASP A 196 -2.37 -10.89 13.30
C ASP A 196 -2.97 -9.82 14.23
N PRO A 197 -2.98 -10.06 15.53
CA PRO A 197 -3.50 -9.11 16.50
C PRO A 197 -2.51 -7.97 16.86
N ASN A 198 -1.24 -8.06 16.46
CA ASN A 198 -0.15 -7.29 17.06
C ASN A 198 0.41 -6.17 16.19
N HIS A 199 0.54 -6.37 14.86
CA HIS A 199 1.13 -5.34 14.00
C HIS A 199 0.26 -4.09 13.90
N ILE A 200 0.90 -2.95 13.75
CA ILE A 200 0.23 -1.67 13.53
C ILE A 200 -0.48 -1.69 12.18
N LEU A 201 -1.70 -1.14 12.12
CA LEU A 201 -2.39 -0.89 10.86
C LEU A 201 -2.38 0.61 10.59
N MET A 202 -1.90 1.00 9.41
CA MET A 202 -1.89 2.39 8.98
C MET A 202 -3.08 2.64 8.07
N LEU A 203 -3.77 3.75 8.31
CA LEU A 203 -5.01 4.11 7.63
C LEU A 203 -4.91 5.54 7.14
N GLU A 204 -5.04 5.73 5.84
CA GLU A 204 -4.80 7.02 5.23
C GLU A 204 -6.07 7.84 5.05
N GLY A 205 -6.06 9.08 5.56
CA GLY A 205 -7.09 10.09 5.33
C GLY A 205 -6.78 11.00 4.14
N ILE A 206 -5.67 10.77 3.43
CA ILE A 206 -5.11 11.54 2.31
C ILE A 206 -4.79 12.99 2.72
N TRP A 207 -5.77 13.90 2.58
CA TRP A 207 -5.60 15.34 2.80
C TRP A 207 -6.02 15.80 4.19
N SER A 208 -6.79 14.97 4.90
CA SER A 208 -7.35 15.34 6.20
C SER A 208 -7.66 14.15 7.07
N LEU A 209 -7.24 14.24 8.32
CA LEU A 209 -7.58 13.26 9.36
C LEU A 209 -9.08 13.22 9.67
N SER A 210 -9.81 14.29 9.39
CA SER A 210 -11.28 14.35 9.58
C SER A 210 -12.06 13.44 8.63
N ALA A 211 -11.40 12.85 7.63
CA ALA A 211 -12.00 11.81 6.79
C ALA A 211 -12.04 10.43 7.46
N LEU A 212 -11.30 10.25 8.55
CA LEU A 212 -11.27 9.02 9.34
C LEU A 212 -12.13 9.15 10.61
N PRO A 213 -12.79 8.08 11.08
CA PRO A 213 -13.56 8.10 12.32
C PRO A 213 -12.63 8.25 13.54
N ASP A 214 -13.21 8.55 14.71
CA ASP A 214 -12.47 8.35 15.96
C ASP A 214 -12.20 6.85 16.16
N PRO A 215 -10.93 6.42 16.33
CA PRO A 215 -10.61 5.00 16.39
C PRO A 215 -11.23 4.30 17.60
N ASN A 216 -11.44 5.01 18.71
CA ASN A 216 -12.08 4.47 19.90
C ASN A 216 -13.57 4.21 19.66
N GLU A 217 -14.26 5.13 18.98
CA GLU A 217 -15.68 4.97 18.63
C GLU A 217 -15.87 3.86 17.58
N ALA A 218 -14.96 3.77 16.60
CA ALA A 218 -14.95 2.71 15.59
C ALA A 218 -14.51 1.34 16.14
N GLY A 219 -13.93 1.30 17.34
CA GLY A 219 -13.37 0.08 17.92
C GLY A 219 -12.08 -0.39 17.23
N TRP A 220 -11.35 0.51 16.60
CA TRP A 220 -10.09 0.22 15.92
C TRP A 220 -8.91 0.34 16.88
N ASN A 221 -8.22 -0.78 17.10
CA ASN A 221 -7.11 -0.84 18.05
C ASN A 221 -5.77 -0.97 17.34
N ASN A 222 -4.73 -0.37 17.93
CA ASN A 222 -3.37 -0.39 17.43
C ASN A 222 -3.28 0.10 15.97
N VAL A 223 -3.87 1.25 15.72
CA VAL A 223 -3.87 1.93 14.42
C VAL A 223 -3.03 3.21 14.46
N VAL A 224 -2.52 3.60 13.30
CA VAL A 224 -1.86 4.87 13.05
C VAL A 224 -2.58 5.54 11.90
N TYR A 225 -2.87 6.83 12.01
CA TYR A 225 -3.47 7.59 10.93
C TYR A 225 -2.40 8.24 10.08
N GLU A 226 -2.59 8.21 8.77
CA GLU A 226 -1.65 8.73 7.79
C GLU A 226 -2.27 9.85 6.97
N VAL A 227 -1.45 10.87 6.67
CA VAL A 227 -1.82 11.97 5.79
C VAL A 227 -0.69 12.29 4.83
N HIS A 228 -1.05 12.73 3.63
CA HIS A 228 -0.11 13.14 2.59
C HIS A 228 -0.25 14.64 2.28
N PRO A 229 0.21 15.53 3.15
CA PRO A 229 0.10 16.95 2.93
C PRO A 229 1.09 17.44 1.88
N TYR A 230 0.60 18.03 0.80
CA TYR A 230 1.42 18.67 -0.23
C TYR A 230 1.22 20.18 -0.24
N GLY A 231 2.27 20.92 -0.67
CA GLY A 231 2.18 22.37 -0.82
C GLY A 231 2.12 23.14 0.48
N ILE A 232 2.53 22.54 1.60
CA ILE A 232 2.56 23.19 2.90
C ILE A 232 3.59 24.32 2.87
N THR A 233 3.15 25.53 3.24
CA THR A 233 4.01 26.71 3.37
C THR A 233 4.39 26.99 4.82
N ASP A 234 3.66 26.43 5.80
CA ASP A 234 3.90 26.55 7.24
C ASP A 234 3.87 25.15 7.88
N THR A 235 5.04 24.53 7.91
CA THR A 235 5.21 23.18 8.48
C THR A 235 5.00 23.11 9.98
N ASP A 236 5.31 24.20 10.72
CA ASP A 236 5.15 24.23 12.18
C ASP A 236 3.67 24.22 12.55
N SER A 237 2.85 24.99 11.83
CA SER A 237 1.40 25.01 12.02
C SER A 237 0.76 23.67 11.70
N GLU A 238 1.17 23.01 10.61
CA GLU A 238 0.67 21.68 10.27
C GLU A 238 1.09 20.61 11.29
N CYS A 239 2.34 20.61 11.71
CA CYS A 239 2.80 19.70 12.76
C CYS A 239 2.03 19.88 14.07
N GLU A 240 1.73 21.12 14.45
CA GLU A 240 0.97 21.41 15.67
C GLU A 240 -0.48 20.90 15.55
N LYS A 241 -1.10 21.05 14.41
CA LYS A 241 -2.45 20.51 14.11
C LYS A 241 -2.49 18.98 14.28
N TYR A 242 -1.49 18.26 13.75
CA TYR A 242 -1.43 16.80 13.90
C TYR A 242 -1.12 16.36 15.33
N LYS A 243 -0.31 17.11 16.07
CA LYS A 243 -0.11 16.86 17.52
C LYS A 243 -1.39 17.04 18.31
N GLN A 244 -2.16 18.09 18.03
CA GLN A 244 -3.45 18.33 18.68
C GLN A 244 -4.46 17.22 18.35
N TYR A 245 -4.47 16.75 17.11
CA TYR A 245 -5.31 15.62 16.71
C TYR A 245 -4.93 14.35 17.47
N ASN A 246 -3.64 14.03 17.53
CA ASN A 246 -3.12 12.90 18.30
C ASN A 246 -3.56 12.98 19.79
N GLN A 247 -3.43 14.15 20.39
CA GLN A 247 -3.79 14.34 21.80
C GLN A 247 -5.30 14.23 22.06
N SER A 248 -6.14 14.64 21.12
CA SER A 248 -7.60 14.64 21.28
C SER A 248 -8.26 13.30 20.95
N HIS A 249 -7.65 12.46 20.11
CA HIS A 249 -8.22 11.20 19.64
C HIS A 249 -7.38 9.96 20.09
N ASP A 250 -6.29 10.19 20.81
CA ASP A 250 -5.36 9.15 21.28
C ASP A 250 -4.91 8.20 20.15
N VAL A 251 -4.58 8.79 18.98
CA VAL A 251 -4.12 8.05 17.80
C VAL A 251 -2.85 8.69 17.24
N PRO A 252 -1.75 7.93 17.04
CA PRO A 252 -0.56 8.44 16.39
C PRO A 252 -0.85 8.87 14.95
N VAL A 253 -0.17 9.93 14.49
CA VAL A 253 -0.26 10.46 13.13
C VAL A 253 1.12 10.36 12.46
N TYR A 254 1.12 9.82 11.24
CA TYR A 254 2.29 9.66 10.38
C TYR A 254 2.18 10.55 9.14
#